data_c007438b31e97232db3dc87c99c04b82
#
_entry.id   c007438b31e97232db3dc87c99c04b82
#
_cell.length_a   1.000
_cell.length_b   1.000
_cell.length_c   1.000
_cell.angle_alpha   90.00
_cell.angle_beta   90.00
_cell.angle_gamma   90.00
#
_symmetry.space_group_name_H-M   'P 1'
#
loop_
_entity.id
_entity.type
_entity.pdbx_description
1 polymer ?
#
loop_
_entity_poly.entity_id
_entity_poly.type
_entity_poly.pdbx_seq_one_letter_code
_entity_poly.pdbx_strand_id
1 'polypeptide(L)'
;MRRELSVCELSPGEFTARLDRLITVYAAAMRPSAEMLAGRRSIMTGHAGYPGFRALAAAEGGSGETVGFGYGFRGAAGQWWHDTVARGLASARGTAVAAAWLNDSFEVAELHVVPEYQGRGIGAGLLLRLTSGRPERTALLSTRDADTPARRLYRGTGFTDLLTAFRFFPGAEPPYAVMGAELPLARTRPARS
;
A
#
# COMPACT_ATOMS: atom_id res chain seq x y z
N MET A 1 16.15 -25.79 -1.70
CA MET A 1 14.87 -25.79 -2.45
C MET A 1 14.27 -24.38 -2.36
N ARG A 2 14.04 -23.69 -3.47
CA ARG A 2 13.21 -22.46 -3.47
C ARG A 2 11.79 -22.91 -3.21
N ARG A 3 11.22 -22.52 -2.07
CA ARG A 3 9.80 -22.75 -1.79
C ARG A 3 8.99 -21.96 -2.82
N GLU A 4 8.12 -22.64 -3.53
CA GLU A 4 7.27 -22.05 -4.55
C GLU A 4 6.29 -21.08 -3.87
N LEU A 5 6.15 -19.86 -4.41
CA LEU A 5 5.24 -18.85 -3.90
C LEU A 5 4.08 -18.70 -4.88
N SER A 6 2.87 -18.79 -4.38
CA SER A 6 1.65 -18.51 -5.14
C SER A 6 1.09 -17.13 -4.75
N VAL A 7 0.51 -16.42 -5.71
CA VAL A 7 -0.19 -15.17 -5.45
C VAL A 7 -1.59 -15.29 -6.01
N CYS A 8 -2.59 -15.12 -5.13
CA CYS A 8 -4.01 -15.14 -5.50
C CYS A 8 -4.65 -13.77 -5.26
N GLU A 9 -5.65 -13.45 -6.06
CA GLU A 9 -6.55 -12.32 -5.83
C GLU A 9 -7.66 -12.77 -4.88
N LEU A 10 -8.04 -11.89 -3.96
CA LEU A 10 -9.09 -12.13 -2.97
C LEU A 10 -10.28 -11.24 -3.30
N SER A 11 -11.45 -11.84 -3.42
CA SER A 11 -12.71 -11.08 -3.37
C SER A 11 -12.88 -10.36 -2.02
N PRO A 12 -13.72 -9.32 -1.92
CA PRO A 12 -13.98 -8.66 -0.63
C PRO A 12 -14.42 -9.62 0.48
N GLY A 13 -15.23 -10.62 0.15
CA GLY A 13 -15.68 -11.67 1.09
C GLY A 13 -14.52 -12.56 1.56
N GLU A 14 -13.68 -13.04 0.64
CA GLU A 14 -12.49 -13.84 0.97
C GLU A 14 -11.48 -13.04 1.78
N PHE A 15 -11.27 -11.76 1.45
CA PHE A 15 -10.42 -10.85 2.21
C PHE A 15 -10.92 -10.74 3.65
N THR A 16 -12.20 -10.48 3.84
CA THR A 16 -12.82 -10.36 5.17
C THR A 16 -12.75 -11.68 5.95
N ALA A 17 -12.98 -12.81 5.31
CA ALA A 17 -12.87 -14.12 5.93
C ALA A 17 -11.44 -14.48 6.37
N ARG A 18 -10.42 -13.89 5.74
CA ARG A 18 -9.00 -14.14 6.03
C ARG A 18 -8.35 -13.06 6.90
N LEU A 19 -9.11 -12.09 7.41
CA LEU A 19 -8.56 -10.93 8.13
C LEU A 19 -7.60 -11.31 9.26
N ASP A 20 -7.86 -12.36 10.02
CA ASP A 20 -6.97 -12.80 11.11
C ASP A 20 -5.56 -13.11 10.59
N ARG A 21 -5.48 -13.83 9.48
CA ARG A 21 -4.19 -14.17 8.84
C ARG A 21 -3.49 -12.94 8.30
N LEU A 22 -4.24 -12.04 7.65
CA LEU A 22 -3.69 -10.79 7.09
C LEU A 22 -3.21 -9.86 8.20
N ILE A 23 -3.94 -9.76 9.31
CA ILE A 23 -3.54 -8.99 10.49
C ILE A 23 -2.28 -9.60 11.14
N THR A 24 -2.13 -10.91 11.15
CA THR A 24 -0.90 -11.57 11.61
C THR A 24 0.31 -11.16 10.76
N VAL A 25 0.17 -11.14 9.42
CA VAL A 25 1.22 -10.65 8.51
C VAL A 25 1.53 -9.16 8.77
N TYR A 26 0.49 -8.34 8.92
CA TYR A 26 0.64 -6.92 9.27
C TYR A 26 1.42 -6.73 10.57
N ALA A 27 1.02 -7.46 11.61
CA ALA A 27 1.66 -7.39 12.94
C ALA A 27 3.14 -7.81 12.89
N ALA A 28 3.46 -8.87 12.17
CA ALA A 28 4.84 -9.34 11.98
C ALA A 28 5.69 -8.30 11.22
N ALA A 29 5.13 -7.67 10.17
CA ALA A 29 5.84 -6.71 9.34
C ALA A 29 6.03 -5.34 10.03
N MET A 30 5.00 -4.86 10.73
CA MET A 30 4.95 -3.49 11.24
C MET A 30 5.27 -3.37 12.73
N ARG A 31 5.10 -4.44 13.51
CA ARG A 31 5.26 -4.46 14.97
C ARG A 31 4.51 -3.30 15.64
N PRO A 32 3.21 -3.14 15.38
CA PRO A 32 2.42 -2.04 15.91
C PRO A 32 2.22 -2.17 17.42
N SER A 33 1.84 -1.07 18.09
CA SER A 33 1.34 -1.14 19.46
C SER A 33 0.02 -1.92 19.53
N ALA A 34 -0.34 -2.43 20.71
CA ALA A 34 -1.60 -3.16 20.90
C ALA A 34 -2.83 -2.29 20.52
N GLU A 35 -2.78 -1.00 20.81
CA GLU A 35 -3.83 -0.04 20.47
C GLU A 35 -3.99 0.11 18.96
N MET A 36 -2.88 0.27 18.22
CA MET A 36 -2.90 0.35 16.76
C MET A 36 -3.41 -0.93 16.12
N LEU A 37 -3.11 -2.09 16.72
CA LEU A 37 -3.56 -3.38 16.22
C LEU A 37 -5.07 -3.58 16.44
N ALA A 38 -5.62 -3.15 17.58
CA ALA A 38 -7.03 -3.33 17.93
C ALA A 38 -7.98 -2.71 16.90
N GLY A 39 -7.65 -1.50 16.38
CA GLY A 39 -8.48 -0.81 15.38
C GLY A 39 -8.32 -1.35 13.95
N ARG A 40 -7.26 -2.12 13.68
CA ARG A 40 -6.88 -2.50 12.30
C ARG A 40 -7.93 -3.35 11.61
N ARG A 41 -8.55 -4.28 12.32
CA ARG A 41 -9.63 -5.13 11.78
C ARG A 41 -10.79 -4.30 11.23
N SER A 42 -11.29 -3.34 12.02
CA SER A 42 -12.41 -2.49 11.62
C SER A 42 -12.08 -1.66 10.37
N ILE A 43 -10.87 -1.08 10.34
CA ILE A 43 -10.38 -0.29 9.21
C ILE A 43 -10.32 -1.16 7.94
N MET A 44 -9.68 -2.32 8.00
CA MET A 44 -9.54 -3.22 6.85
C MET A 44 -10.90 -3.74 6.37
N THR A 45 -11.83 -4.05 7.28
CA THR A 45 -13.20 -4.45 6.93
C THR A 45 -13.93 -3.31 6.21
N GLY A 46 -13.82 -2.08 6.70
CA GLY A 46 -14.42 -0.91 6.05
C GLY A 46 -13.87 -0.68 4.64
N HIS A 47 -12.56 -0.82 4.46
CA HIS A 47 -11.91 -0.67 3.17
C HIS A 47 -12.37 -1.70 2.13
N ALA A 48 -12.71 -2.92 2.54
CA ALA A 48 -13.24 -3.94 1.63
C ALA A 48 -14.56 -3.55 0.95
N GLY A 49 -15.28 -2.58 1.51
CA GLY A 49 -16.50 -2.01 0.92
C GLY A 49 -16.28 -0.82 -0.01
N TYR A 50 -15.06 -0.33 -0.16
CA TYR A 50 -14.81 0.84 -1.02
C TYR A 50 -14.82 0.49 -2.51
N PRO A 51 -15.28 1.41 -3.37
CA PRO A 51 -15.30 1.19 -4.82
C PRO A 51 -13.91 0.85 -5.37
N GLY A 52 -13.86 -0.10 -6.29
CA GLY A 52 -12.61 -0.52 -6.92
C GLY A 52 -11.67 -1.28 -5.98
N PHE A 53 -12.16 -1.79 -4.84
CA PHE A 53 -11.36 -2.62 -3.94
C PHE A 53 -10.72 -3.78 -4.68
N ARG A 54 -9.43 -3.99 -4.44
CA ARG A 54 -8.65 -5.12 -4.94
C ARG A 54 -7.66 -5.57 -3.89
N ALA A 55 -7.58 -6.87 -3.65
CA ALA A 55 -6.66 -7.45 -2.68
C ALA A 55 -5.94 -8.67 -3.25
N LEU A 56 -4.68 -8.83 -2.86
CA LEU A 56 -3.84 -9.96 -3.23
C LEU A 56 -3.20 -10.56 -1.98
N ALA A 57 -3.07 -11.88 -1.95
CA ALA A 57 -2.30 -12.60 -0.93
C ALA A 57 -1.21 -13.44 -1.59
N ALA A 58 -0.01 -13.41 -1.01
CA ALA A 58 1.09 -14.31 -1.34
C ALA A 58 1.15 -15.41 -0.28
N ALA A 59 1.13 -16.66 -0.73
CA ALA A 59 1.22 -17.83 0.14
C ALA A 59 2.41 -18.71 -0.24
N GLU A 60 2.99 -19.37 0.76
CA GLU A 60 4.02 -20.38 0.54
C GLU A 60 3.37 -21.66 -0.01
N GLY A 61 3.91 -22.16 -1.14
CA GLY A 61 3.50 -23.46 -1.68
C GLY A 61 3.79 -24.61 -0.70
N GLY A 62 2.83 -25.50 -0.55
CA GLY A 62 2.92 -26.65 0.34
C GLY A 62 2.26 -26.44 1.70
N SER A 63 2.52 -25.33 2.40
CA SER A 63 1.85 -25.00 3.68
C SER A 63 0.56 -24.19 3.51
N GLY A 64 0.46 -23.44 2.41
CA GLY A 64 -0.63 -22.48 2.21
C GLY A 64 -0.58 -21.28 3.17
N GLU A 65 0.53 -21.10 3.91
CA GLU A 65 0.70 -20.01 4.85
C GLU A 65 0.81 -18.68 4.11
N THR A 66 0.04 -17.67 4.53
CA THR A 66 0.10 -16.33 3.96
C THR A 66 1.34 -15.62 4.47
N VAL A 67 2.25 -15.29 3.55
CA VAL A 67 3.53 -14.64 3.86
C VAL A 67 3.58 -13.16 3.43
N GLY A 68 2.58 -12.69 2.71
CA GLY A 68 2.45 -11.31 2.31
C GLY A 68 1.07 -11.00 1.77
N PHE A 69 0.68 -9.75 1.78
CA PHE A 69 -0.53 -9.28 1.15
C PHE A 69 -0.42 -7.81 0.76
N GLY A 70 -1.29 -7.38 -0.12
CA GLY A 70 -1.51 -5.98 -0.41
C GLY A 70 -2.93 -5.76 -0.86
N TYR A 71 -3.48 -4.59 -0.56
CA TYR A 71 -4.78 -4.18 -1.07
C TYR A 71 -4.85 -2.68 -1.26
N GLY A 72 -5.79 -2.28 -2.08
CA GLY A 72 -6.11 -0.90 -2.36
C GLY A 72 -7.51 -0.77 -2.93
N PHE A 73 -7.90 0.45 -3.18
CA PHE A 73 -9.21 0.82 -3.68
C PHE A 73 -9.15 2.15 -4.42
N ARG A 74 -10.23 2.53 -5.09
CA ARG A 74 -10.33 3.84 -5.73
C ARG A 74 -10.39 4.93 -4.67
N GLY A 75 -9.46 5.89 -4.75
CA GLY A 75 -9.46 7.09 -3.91
C GLY A 75 -10.64 8.00 -4.26
N ALA A 76 -11.34 8.50 -3.26
CA ALA A 76 -12.49 9.37 -3.45
C ALA A 76 -12.65 10.36 -2.29
N ALA A 77 -13.25 11.50 -2.58
CA ALA A 77 -13.65 12.46 -1.55
C ALA A 77 -14.57 11.79 -0.52
N GLY A 78 -14.40 12.14 0.75
CA GLY A 78 -15.08 11.52 1.89
C GLY A 78 -14.30 10.36 2.53
N GLN A 79 -13.27 9.84 1.88
CA GLN A 79 -12.34 8.90 2.50
C GLN A 79 -11.28 9.69 3.29
N TRP A 80 -11.09 9.33 4.54
CA TRP A 80 -10.23 10.09 5.47
C TRP A 80 -8.81 10.31 4.96
N TRP A 81 -8.16 9.26 4.45
CA TRP A 81 -6.79 9.36 3.94
C TRP A 81 -6.73 10.27 2.72
N HIS A 82 -7.61 10.05 1.74
CA HIS A 82 -7.73 10.85 0.52
C HIS A 82 -7.88 12.35 0.85
N ASP A 83 -8.84 12.71 1.71
CA ASP A 83 -9.13 14.10 2.03
C ASP A 83 -8.00 14.76 2.82
N THR A 84 -7.32 13.99 3.69
CA THR A 84 -6.18 14.48 4.46
C THR A 84 -4.98 14.75 3.56
N VAL A 85 -4.69 13.85 2.63
CA VAL A 85 -3.61 14.04 1.64
C VAL A 85 -3.94 15.15 0.66
N ALA A 86 -5.20 15.23 0.20
CA ALA A 86 -5.64 16.31 -0.70
C ALA A 86 -5.42 17.70 -0.08
N ARG A 87 -5.80 17.88 1.18
CA ARG A 87 -5.55 19.14 1.92
C ARG A 87 -4.05 19.44 2.06
N GLY A 88 -3.27 18.43 2.47
CA GLY A 88 -1.83 18.57 2.63
C GLY A 88 -1.13 18.95 1.31
N LEU A 89 -1.48 18.26 0.23
CA LEU A 89 -0.89 18.50 -1.09
C LEU A 89 -1.33 19.84 -1.68
N ALA A 90 -2.61 20.22 -1.51
CA ALA A 90 -3.11 21.52 -1.93
C ALA A 90 -2.41 22.68 -1.19
N SER A 91 -2.19 22.53 0.12
CA SER A 91 -1.46 23.51 0.93
C SER A 91 0.01 23.63 0.52
N ALA A 92 0.67 22.53 0.22
CA ALA A 92 2.10 22.52 -0.08
C ALA A 92 2.42 22.85 -1.55
N ARG A 93 1.56 22.49 -2.51
CA ARG A 93 1.86 22.52 -3.95
C ARG A 93 0.72 23.10 -4.80
N GLY A 94 -0.38 23.52 -4.18
CA GLY A 94 -1.54 24.10 -4.86
C GLY A 94 -2.63 23.07 -5.21
N THR A 95 -3.87 23.58 -5.32
CA THR A 95 -5.07 22.77 -5.56
C THR A 95 -5.06 22.04 -6.90
N ALA A 96 -4.47 22.65 -7.94
CA ALA A 96 -4.36 22.01 -9.26
C ALA A 96 -3.47 20.75 -9.21
N VAL A 97 -2.36 20.79 -8.47
CA VAL A 97 -1.48 19.65 -8.28
C VAL A 97 -2.18 18.55 -7.48
N ALA A 98 -2.87 18.93 -6.39
CA ALA A 98 -3.65 17.97 -5.61
C ALA A 98 -4.72 17.26 -6.46
N ALA A 99 -5.47 18.03 -7.26
CA ALA A 99 -6.48 17.49 -8.17
C ALA A 99 -5.88 16.55 -9.23
N ALA A 100 -4.74 16.92 -9.82
CA ALA A 100 -4.07 16.09 -10.83
C ALA A 100 -3.67 14.70 -10.31
N TRP A 101 -3.31 14.60 -9.01
CA TRP A 101 -2.91 13.35 -8.40
C TRP A 101 -4.07 12.56 -7.80
N LEU A 102 -5.09 13.20 -7.22
CA LEU A 102 -6.08 12.55 -6.37
C LEU A 102 -7.44 12.32 -7.03
N ASN A 103 -7.83 13.12 -8.07
CA ASN A 103 -9.18 13.00 -8.65
C ASN A 103 -9.45 11.66 -9.35
N ASP A 104 -8.42 10.98 -9.84
CA ASP A 104 -8.54 9.68 -10.50
C ASP A 104 -7.36 8.80 -10.05
N SER A 105 -7.45 8.33 -8.81
CA SER A 105 -6.36 7.66 -8.13
C SER A 105 -6.75 6.30 -7.56
N PHE A 106 -5.79 5.39 -7.53
CA PHE A 106 -5.84 4.15 -6.79
C PHE A 106 -5.00 4.29 -5.52
N GLU A 107 -5.62 4.17 -4.36
CA GLU A 107 -4.92 4.16 -3.08
C GLU A 107 -4.41 2.76 -2.78
N VAL A 108 -3.09 2.60 -2.68
CA VAL A 108 -2.46 1.39 -2.13
C VAL A 108 -2.47 1.53 -0.61
N ALA A 109 -3.49 0.96 0.02
CA ALA A 109 -3.73 1.15 1.45
C ALA A 109 -2.79 0.34 2.34
N GLU A 110 -2.53 -0.92 1.97
CA GLU A 110 -1.60 -1.79 2.70
C GLU A 110 -0.78 -2.64 1.74
N LEU A 111 0.51 -2.83 2.08
CA LEU A 111 1.41 -3.74 1.38
C LEU A 111 2.43 -4.28 2.38
N HIS A 112 2.31 -5.54 2.76
CA HIS A 112 3.13 -6.16 3.81
C HIS A 112 3.63 -7.52 3.40
N VAL A 113 4.86 -7.82 3.83
CA VAL A 113 5.50 -9.13 3.70
C VAL A 113 6.15 -9.44 5.04
N VAL A 114 5.96 -10.64 5.57
CA VAL A 114 6.60 -11.06 6.83
C VAL A 114 8.13 -10.96 6.70
N PRO A 115 8.85 -10.60 7.77
CA PRO A 115 10.28 -10.31 7.72
C PRO A 115 11.12 -11.40 7.04
N GLU A 116 10.83 -12.66 7.31
CA GLU A 116 11.57 -13.83 6.82
C GLU A 116 11.47 -14.01 5.29
N TYR A 117 10.49 -13.36 4.66
CA TYR A 117 10.22 -13.41 3.21
C TYR A 117 10.52 -12.10 2.50
N GLN A 118 10.97 -11.07 3.21
CA GLN A 118 11.41 -9.80 2.61
C GLN A 118 12.69 -9.98 1.78
N GLY A 119 12.97 -9.01 0.89
CA GLY A 119 14.14 -9.07 0.01
C GLY A 119 14.05 -10.07 -1.14
N ARG A 120 12.94 -10.81 -1.28
CA ARG A 120 12.74 -11.84 -2.33
C ARG A 120 11.87 -11.35 -3.51
N GLY A 121 11.57 -10.06 -3.57
CA GLY A 121 10.76 -9.47 -4.65
C GLY A 121 9.24 -9.62 -4.47
N ILE A 122 8.76 -10.23 -3.37
CA ILE A 122 7.32 -10.46 -3.14
C ILE A 122 6.55 -9.15 -3.10
N GLY A 123 7.04 -8.15 -2.33
CA GLY A 123 6.38 -6.86 -2.23
C GLY A 123 6.27 -6.14 -3.58
N ALA A 124 7.32 -6.18 -4.41
CA ALA A 124 7.29 -5.62 -5.75
C ALA A 124 6.30 -6.37 -6.65
N GLY A 125 6.29 -7.71 -6.57
CA GLY A 125 5.35 -8.55 -7.31
C GLY A 125 3.90 -8.28 -6.94
N LEU A 126 3.60 -8.15 -5.64
CA LEU A 126 2.27 -7.77 -5.15
C LEU A 126 1.85 -6.39 -5.65
N LEU A 127 2.72 -5.37 -5.52
CA LEU A 127 2.43 -4.01 -5.95
C LEU A 127 2.13 -3.93 -7.45
N LEU A 128 2.98 -4.53 -8.28
CA LEU A 128 2.81 -4.54 -9.74
C LEU A 128 1.51 -5.23 -10.16
N ARG A 129 1.16 -6.36 -9.52
CA ARG A 129 -0.10 -7.06 -9.80
C ARG A 129 -1.31 -6.29 -9.28
N LEU A 130 -1.21 -5.68 -8.11
CA LEU A 130 -2.28 -4.89 -7.49
C LEU A 130 -2.67 -3.70 -8.39
N THR A 131 -1.70 -3.04 -9.01
CA THR A 131 -1.89 -1.88 -9.87
C THR A 131 -2.07 -2.23 -11.36
N SER A 132 -1.84 -3.49 -11.75
CA SER A 132 -1.96 -3.92 -13.14
C SER A 132 -3.41 -3.85 -13.63
N GLY A 133 -3.63 -3.24 -14.80
CA GLY A 133 -4.95 -3.12 -15.43
C GLY A 133 -5.91 -2.19 -14.66
N ARG A 134 -5.42 -1.37 -13.73
CA ARG A 134 -6.26 -0.36 -13.08
C ARG A 134 -6.66 0.72 -14.06
N PRO A 135 -7.94 1.18 -14.01
CA PRO A 135 -8.42 2.24 -14.89
C PRO A 135 -7.99 3.64 -14.43
N GLU A 136 -7.61 3.79 -13.15
CA GLU A 136 -7.19 5.07 -12.59
C GLU A 136 -5.87 5.54 -13.22
N ARG A 137 -5.68 6.85 -13.28
CA ARG A 137 -4.49 7.49 -13.88
C ARG A 137 -3.28 7.42 -12.98
N THR A 138 -3.48 7.41 -11.67
CA THR A 138 -2.41 7.47 -10.66
C THR A 138 -2.59 6.41 -9.59
N ALA A 139 -1.48 6.04 -8.95
CA ALA A 139 -1.49 5.27 -7.71
C ALA A 139 -0.81 6.09 -6.62
N LEU A 140 -1.39 6.12 -5.43
CA LEU A 140 -0.83 6.82 -4.27
C LEU A 140 -0.72 5.89 -3.06
N LEU A 141 0.24 6.20 -2.21
CA LEU A 141 0.45 5.54 -0.93
C LEU A 141 1.13 6.47 0.08
N SER A 142 1.15 6.07 1.34
CA SER A 142 2.01 6.68 2.34
C SER A 142 2.95 5.64 2.96
N THR A 143 4.16 6.08 3.29
CA THR A 143 5.18 5.27 3.96
C THR A 143 5.98 6.13 4.93
N ARG A 144 6.76 5.52 5.82
CA ARG A 144 7.64 6.28 6.73
C ARG A 144 8.59 7.16 5.91
N ASP A 145 8.75 8.41 6.32
CA ASP A 145 9.70 9.34 5.68
C ASP A 145 11.13 9.07 6.17
N ALA A 146 11.67 7.95 5.75
CA ALA A 146 13.02 7.48 6.04
C ALA A 146 13.51 6.60 4.89
N ASP A 147 14.82 6.33 4.83
CA ASP A 147 15.37 5.39 3.86
C ASP A 147 15.08 3.94 4.27
N THR A 148 13.87 3.51 3.98
CA THR A 148 13.39 2.15 4.27
C THR A 148 13.41 1.25 3.04
N PRO A 149 13.46 -0.08 3.20
CA PRO A 149 13.28 -1.01 2.08
C PRO A 149 11.98 -0.77 1.30
N ALA A 150 10.89 -0.43 1.98
CA ALA A 150 9.61 -0.11 1.36
C ALA A 150 9.72 1.13 0.46
N ARG A 151 10.33 2.23 0.96
CA ARG A 151 10.50 3.45 0.17
C ARG A 151 11.39 3.22 -1.06
N ARG A 152 12.45 2.41 -0.92
CA ARG A 152 13.30 2.02 -2.07
C ARG A 152 12.53 1.18 -3.09
N LEU A 153 11.67 0.26 -2.63
CA LEU A 153 10.77 -0.51 -3.50
C LEU A 153 9.85 0.41 -4.29
N TYR A 154 9.19 1.36 -3.63
CA TYR A 154 8.28 2.28 -4.31
C TYR A 154 8.99 3.15 -5.33
N ARG A 155 10.14 3.73 -5.00
CA ARG A 155 10.96 4.47 -5.98
C ARG A 155 11.39 3.60 -7.17
N GLY A 156 11.78 2.36 -6.90
CA GLY A 156 12.15 1.38 -7.94
C GLY A 156 10.99 0.92 -8.83
N THR A 157 9.75 1.27 -8.48
CA THR A 157 8.53 0.99 -9.27
C THR A 157 7.89 2.26 -9.85
N GLY A 158 8.59 3.41 -9.78
CA GLY A 158 8.16 4.65 -10.42
C GLY A 158 7.46 5.64 -9.50
N PHE A 159 7.29 5.35 -8.21
CA PHE A 159 6.73 6.32 -7.26
C PHE A 159 7.74 7.44 -6.95
N THR A 160 7.22 8.66 -6.87
CA THR A 160 7.97 9.86 -6.47
C THR A 160 7.35 10.48 -5.22
N ASP A 161 8.15 11.24 -4.47
CA ASP A 161 7.67 11.92 -3.27
C ASP A 161 6.77 13.12 -3.65
N LEU A 162 5.53 13.10 -3.21
CA LEU A 162 4.59 14.22 -3.35
C LEU A 162 4.61 15.12 -2.11
N LEU A 163 4.66 14.51 -0.92
CA LEU A 163 4.85 15.18 0.36
C LEU A 163 5.92 14.44 1.16
N THR A 164 6.75 15.18 1.89
CA THR A 164 7.71 14.69 2.87
C THR A 164 7.46 15.34 4.22
N ALA A 165 7.99 14.76 5.29
CA ALA A 165 7.76 15.21 6.66
C ALA A 165 6.27 15.39 7.01
N PHE A 166 5.38 14.64 6.34
CA PHE A 166 3.94 14.77 6.49
C PHE A 166 3.46 14.08 7.76
N ARG A 167 2.58 14.75 8.50
CA ARG A 167 1.97 14.23 9.72
C ARG A 167 0.47 14.17 9.55
N PHE A 168 -0.10 12.97 9.66
CA PHE A 168 -1.54 12.78 9.58
C PHE A 168 -2.29 13.38 10.77
N PHE A 169 -1.61 13.47 11.93
CA PHE A 169 -2.13 14.11 13.13
C PHE A 169 -1.05 15.02 13.72
N PRO A 170 -1.41 16.13 14.40
CA PRO A 170 -0.46 16.94 15.14
C PRO A 170 0.36 16.10 16.13
N GLY A 171 1.69 16.24 16.09
CA GLY A 171 2.59 15.48 16.96
C GLY A 171 2.80 14.00 16.61
N ALA A 172 2.18 13.49 15.55
CA ALA A 172 2.40 12.11 15.11
C ALA A 172 3.85 11.88 14.68
N GLU A 173 4.49 10.90 15.27
CA GLU A 173 5.84 10.45 14.95
C GLU A 173 5.86 8.93 14.66
N PRO A 174 6.70 8.48 13.74
CA PRO A 174 7.53 9.25 12.80
C PRO A 174 6.70 9.91 11.68
N PRO A 175 7.27 10.92 10.98
CA PRO A 175 6.61 11.53 9.83
C PRO A 175 6.51 10.56 8.65
N TYR A 176 5.62 10.86 7.73
CA TYR A 176 5.37 10.08 6.52
C TYR A 176 5.80 10.82 5.26
N ALA A 177 6.19 10.05 4.24
CA ALA A 177 6.19 10.48 2.87
C ALA A 177 4.89 10.01 2.22
N VAL A 178 4.19 10.91 1.52
CA VAL A 178 3.15 10.55 0.57
C VAL A 178 3.79 10.46 -0.80
N MET A 179 3.61 9.33 -1.46
CA MET A 179 4.23 9.04 -2.75
C MET A 179 3.16 8.76 -3.80
N GLY A 180 3.44 9.14 -5.05
CA GLY A 180 2.55 8.91 -6.18
C GLY A 180 3.31 8.42 -7.41
N ALA A 181 2.64 7.64 -8.24
CA ALA A 181 3.10 7.20 -9.54
C ALA A 181 1.98 7.29 -10.56
N GLU A 182 2.31 7.56 -11.82
CA GLU A 182 1.38 7.41 -12.93
C GLU A 182 1.18 5.92 -13.26
N LEU A 183 -0.03 5.55 -13.65
CA LEU A 183 -0.35 4.19 -14.07
C LEU A 183 -0.37 4.07 -15.60
N PRO A 184 0.06 2.93 -16.16
CA PRO A 184 0.60 1.75 -15.49
C PRO A 184 2.02 1.98 -14.92
N LEU A 185 2.35 1.28 -13.81
CA LEU A 185 3.68 1.42 -13.21
C LEU A 185 4.78 0.98 -14.18
N ALA A 186 5.80 1.83 -14.34
CA ALA A 186 7.00 1.48 -15.07
C ALA A 186 7.94 0.64 -14.17
N ARG A 187 8.38 -0.54 -14.65
CA ARG A 187 9.52 -1.21 -14.04
C ARG A 187 10.78 -0.42 -14.39
N THR A 188 11.28 0.40 -13.48
CA THR A 188 12.61 0.95 -13.64
C THR A 188 13.61 -0.22 -13.57
N ARG A 189 14.28 -0.53 -14.71
CA ARG A 189 15.43 -1.44 -14.69
C ARG A 189 16.47 -0.79 -13.76
N PRO A 190 17.05 -1.55 -12.82
CA PRO A 190 18.20 -1.02 -12.09
C PRO A 190 19.27 -0.60 -13.11
N ALA A 191 19.81 0.61 -12.96
CA ALA A 191 20.95 1.03 -13.73
C ALA A 191 22.04 -0.04 -13.56
N ARG A 192 22.53 -0.60 -14.68
CA ARG A 192 23.69 -1.48 -14.65
C ARG A 192 24.89 -0.60 -14.28
N SER A 193 25.43 -0.82 -13.09
CA SER A 193 26.74 -0.30 -12.68
C SER A 193 27.82 -1.07 -13.43
#